data_76f5368dd611a5fbae6a1bd4d40f9159
#
_entry.id   76f5368dd611a5fbae6a1bd4d40f9159
#
_cell.length_a   1.000
_cell.length_b   1.000
_cell.length_c   1.000
_cell.angle_alpha   90.00
_cell.angle_beta   90.00
_cell.angle_gamma   90.00
#
_symmetry.space_group_name_H-M   'P 1'
#
loop_
_entity.id
_entity.type
_entity.pdbx_description
1 polymer ?
#
loop_
_entity_poly.entity_id
_entity_poly.type
_entity_poly.pdbx_seq_one_letter_code
_entity_poly.pdbx_strand_id
1 'polypeptide(L)'
;GDVYKRQDFIRYQEQIEEAVVNVTIKIEEQGVKLIRKGDINMNLHFVEGQDTVTLYDIPAGRIPLTVKTRSILHFVDDNGGKLKIQYELHQNDEKMGSYQYEIKYKEIS
;
A
#
# COMPACT_ATOMS: atom_id res chain seq x y z
N GLY A 1 12.21 13.45 26.10
CA GLY A 1 12.37 13.88 24.75
C GLY A 1 11.08 13.79 23.99
N ASP A 2 10.91 14.67 23.08
CA ASP A 2 9.71 14.68 22.27
C ASP A 2 9.71 13.51 21.32
N VAL A 3 8.71 12.67 21.45
CA VAL A 3 8.51 11.57 20.52
C VAL A 3 7.62 12.09 19.41
N TYR A 4 8.25 12.46 18.31
CA TYR A 4 7.50 12.82 17.13
C TYR A 4 7.14 11.53 16.39
N LYS A 5 5.85 11.34 16.19
CA LYS A 5 5.39 10.27 15.31
C LYS A 5 5.72 10.69 13.89
N ARG A 6 6.77 10.10 13.36
CA ARG A 6 7.14 10.34 11.97
C ARG A 6 6.26 9.51 11.07
N GLN A 7 5.70 10.16 10.09
CA GLN A 7 5.12 9.50 8.95
C GLN A 7 6.17 9.49 7.86
N ASP A 8 6.55 8.31 7.43
CA ASP A 8 7.47 8.18 6.32
C ASP A 8 6.69 8.10 5.03
N PHE A 9 7.10 8.87 4.04
CA PHE A 9 6.48 8.90 2.72
C PHE A 9 7.47 8.39 1.69
N ILE A 10 7.00 7.50 0.83
CA ILE A 10 7.76 7.02 -0.33
C ILE A 10 6.92 7.33 -1.55
N ARG A 11 7.51 8.04 -2.52
CA ARG A 11 6.81 8.41 -3.75
C ARG A 11 7.60 7.93 -4.95
N TYR A 12 6.88 7.32 -5.90
CA TYR A 12 7.48 6.87 -7.15
C TYR A 12 6.40 6.75 -8.21
N GLN A 13 6.83 6.53 -9.45
CA GLN A 13 5.92 6.28 -10.57
C GLN A 13 6.04 4.84 -11.01
N GLU A 14 4.88 4.23 -11.30
CA GLU A 14 4.81 2.96 -11.99
C GLU A 14 4.38 3.23 -13.42
N GLN A 15 5.01 2.53 -14.36
CA GLN A 15 4.59 2.54 -15.74
C GLN A 15 4.16 1.13 -16.10
N ILE A 16 2.88 0.97 -16.41
CA ILE A 16 2.30 -0.31 -16.79
C ILE A 16 1.80 -0.14 -18.21
N GLU A 17 2.54 -0.68 -19.17
CA GLU A 17 2.29 -0.45 -20.61
C GLU A 17 2.33 1.06 -20.91
N GLU A 18 1.22 1.66 -21.33
CA GLU A 18 1.14 3.10 -21.58
C GLU A 18 0.59 3.89 -20.40
N ALA A 19 0.14 3.19 -19.36
CA ALA A 19 -0.43 3.83 -18.17
C ALA A 19 0.68 4.32 -17.25
N VAL A 20 0.53 5.54 -16.75
CA VAL A 20 1.43 6.13 -15.75
C VAL A 20 0.65 6.28 -14.46
N VAL A 21 1.19 5.73 -13.39
CA VAL A 21 0.56 5.75 -12.07
C VAL A 21 1.54 6.34 -11.06
N ASN A 22 1.10 7.36 -10.35
CA ASN A 22 1.87 7.93 -9.25
C ASN A 22 1.54 7.19 -7.97
N VAL A 23 2.56 6.64 -7.33
CA VAL A 23 2.39 5.87 -6.12
C VAL A 23 2.95 6.64 -4.93
N THR A 24 2.14 6.75 -3.89
CA THR A 24 2.55 7.30 -2.61
C THR A 24 2.32 6.24 -1.55
N ILE A 25 3.38 5.91 -0.82
CA ILE A 25 3.30 5.01 0.32
C ILE A 25 3.48 5.85 1.57
N LYS A 26 2.53 5.72 2.48
CA LYS A 26 2.56 6.41 3.75
C LYS A 26 2.71 5.37 4.85
N ILE A 27 3.87 5.36 5.49
CA ILE A 27 4.16 4.42 6.56
C ILE A 27 3.83 5.09 7.89
N GLU A 28 2.85 4.53 8.59
CA GLU A 28 2.37 5.05 9.85
C GLU A 28 2.60 4.02 10.96
N GLU A 29 2.44 4.45 12.19
CA GLU A 29 2.62 3.57 13.35
C GLU A 29 1.66 2.38 13.32
N GLN A 30 0.45 2.59 12.87
CA GLN A 30 -0.59 1.57 12.90
C GLN A 30 -0.78 0.81 11.59
N GLY A 31 -0.11 1.22 10.55
CA GLY A 31 -0.27 0.56 9.27
C GLY A 31 0.37 1.33 8.12
N VAL A 32 0.08 0.87 6.92
CA VAL A 32 0.64 1.42 5.70
C VAL A 32 -0.50 1.76 4.74
N LYS A 33 -0.46 2.97 4.19
CA LYS A 33 -1.38 3.36 3.13
C LYS A 33 -0.62 3.42 1.82
N LEU A 34 -1.18 2.78 0.81
CA LEU A 34 -0.65 2.81 -0.54
C LEU A 34 -1.67 3.50 -1.42
N ILE A 35 -1.28 4.63 -1.99
CA ILE A 35 -2.17 5.48 -2.78
C ILE A 35 -1.66 5.50 -4.22
N ARG A 36 -2.49 5.03 -5.14
CA ARG A 36 -2.21 5.08 -6.58
C ARG A 36 -3.11 6.12 -7.22
N LYS A 37 -2.52 7.04 -7.97
CA LYS A 37 -3.24 8.09 -8.68
C LYS A 37 -2.69 8.25 -10.09
N GLY A 38 -3.58 8.55 -11.01
CA GLY A 38 -3.26 8.75 -12.41
C GLY A 38 -4.19 7.94 -13.28
N ASP A 39 -3.63 7.16 -14.19
CA ASP A 39 -4.43 6.30 -15.06
C ASP A 39 -5.12 5.17 -14.29
N ILE A 40 -4.57 4.81 -13.13
CA ILE A 40 -5.19 3.87 -12.20
C ILE A 40 -5.30 4.58 -10.85
N ASN A 41 -6.50 4.53 -10.26
CA ASN A 41 -6.76 5.13 -8.95
C ASN A 41 -7.19 4.05 -7.97
N MET A 42 -6.41 3.86 -6.92
CA MET A 42 -6.72 2.87 -5.89
C MET A 42 -6.00 3.25 -4.60
N ASN A 43 -6.72 3.13 -3.49
CA ASN A 43 -6.14 3.34 -2.16
C ASN A 43 -6.24 2.04 -1.38
N LEU A 44 -5.10 1.54 -0.92
CA LEU A 44 -5.04 0.36 -0.07
C LEU A 44 -4.55 0.77 1.31
N HIS A 45 -5.24 0.28 2.35
CA HIS A 45 -4.84 0.51 3.72
C HIS A 45 -4.53 -0.84 4.36
N PHE A 46 -3.27 -1.04 4.71
CA PHE A 46 -2.80 -2.29 5.30
C PHE A 46 -2.62 -2.11 6.80
N VAL A 47 -3.36 -2.89 7.58
CA VAL A 47 -3.22 -2.95 9.03
C VAL A 47 -3.09 -4.42 9.40
N GLU A 48 -1.94 -4.79 9.93
CA GLU A 48 -1.64 -6.19 10.22
C GLU A 48 -2.67 -6.80 11.14
N GLY A 49 -3.21 -7.95 10.72
CA GLY A 49 -4.22 -8.67 11.49
C GLY A 49 -5.63 -8.08 11.44
N GLN A 50 -5.86 -7.06 10.62
CA GLN A 50 -7.16 -6.43 10.49
C GLN A 50 -7.63 -6.39 9.04
N ASP A 51 -8.94 -6.31 8.87
CA ASP A 51 -9.55 -6.15 7.56
C ASP A 51 -9.84 -4.66 7.32
N THR A 52 -9.52 -4.20 6.13
CA THR A 52 -9.87 -2.85 5.67
C THR A 52 -10.61 -2.95 4.36
N VAL A 53 -11.37 -1.92 4.01
CA VAL A 53 -12.16 -1.91 2.78
C VAL A 53 -11.64 -0.81 1.87
N THR A 54 -11.43 -1.15 0.60
CA THR A 54 -11.13 -0.19 -0.44
C THR A 54 -12.21 -0.20 -1.51
N LEU A 55 -12.40 0.93 -2.16
CA LEU A 55 -13.32 1.04 -3.29
C LEU A 55 -12.50 1.04 -4.57
N TYR A 56 -12.78 0.09 -5.44
CA TYR A 56 -12.10 -0.03 -6.73
C TYR A 56 -13.01 0.47 -7.83
N ASP A 57 -12.52 1.45 -8.59
CA ASP A 57 -13.28 2.07 -9.68
C ASP A 57 -13.14 1.26 -10.94
N ILE A 58 -14.28 0.81 -11.46
CA ILE A 58 -14.37 0.17 -12.78
C ILE A 58 -15.35 0.96 -13.64
N PRO A 59 -15.37 0.76 -14.98
CA PRO A 59 -16.29 1.51 -15.82
C PRO A 59 -17.77 1.38 -15.43
N ALA A 60 -18.14 0.23 -14.87
CA ALA A 60 -19.53 -0.02 -14.45
C ALA A 60 -19.86 0.53 -13.06
N GLY A 61 -18.90 1.16 -12.34
CA GLY A 61 -19.13 1.70 -11.00
C GLY A 61 -17.99 1.42 -10.05
N ARG A 62 -18.32 1.33 -8.76
CA ARG A 62 -17.33 1.05 -7.71
C ARG A 62 -17.58 -0.30 -7.07
N ILE A 63 -16.51 -1.06 -6.87
CA ILE A 63 -16.58 -2.36 -6.23
C ILE A 63 -15.84 -2.27 -4.89
N PRO A 64 -16.50 -2.64 -3.77
CA PRO A 64 -15.79 -2.74 -2.51
C PRO A 64 -14.97 -4.02 -2.47
N LEU A 65 -13.70 -3.87 -2.08
CA LEU A 65 -12.79 -4.98 -1.87
C LEU A 65 -12.33 -4.98 -0.43
N THR A 66 -12.27 -6.14 0.19
CA THR A 66 -11.72 -6.29 1.54
C THR A 66 -10.26 -6.66 1.45
N VAL A 67 -9.42 -5.89 2.14
CA VAL A 67 -7.99 -6.12 2.23
C VAL A 67 -7.72 -6.80 3.56
N LYS A 68 -7.18 -8.01 3.50
CA LYS A 68 -6.76 -8.75 4.70
C LYS A 68 -5.25 -8.78 4.75
N THR A 69 -4.67 -8.02 5.66
CA THR A 69 -3.22 -7.90 5.78
C THR A 69 -2.68 -8.96 6.73
N ARG A 70 -1.82 -9.82 6.21
CA ARG A 70 -1.22 -10.91 7.00
C ARG A 70 0.02 -10.45 7.72
N SER A 71 0.89 -9.71 7.03
CA SER A 71 2.14 -9.24 7.66
C SER A 71 2.62 -7.97 7.00
N ILE A 72 3.23 -7.13 7.81
CA ILE A 72 3.94 -5.94 7.37
C ILE A 72 5.33 -6.00 7.98
N LEU A 73 6.36 -6.05 7.13
CA LEU A 73 7.75 -6.03 7.55
C LEU A 73 8.39 -4.77 7.00
N HIS A 74 8.94 -3.96 7.89
CA HIS A 74 9.61 -2.73 7.51
C HIS A 74 10.97 -2.68 8.17
N PHE A 75 12.01 -2.74 7.35
CA PHE A 75 13.40 -2.67 7.79
C PHE A 75 13.98 -1.35 7.36
N VAL A 76 14.58 -0.64 8.30
CA VAL A 76 15.18 0.67 8.06
C VAL A 76 16.62 0.62 8.50
N ASP A 77 17.51 1.13 7.66
CA ASP A 77 18.91 1.35 8.00
C ASP A 77 19.30 2.80 7.72
N ASP A 78 20.59 3.11 7.81
CA ASP A 78 21.06 4.49 7.63
C ASP A 78 20.88 5.01 6.19
N ASN A 79 20.72 4.11 5.22
CA ASN A 79 20.67 4.46 3.80
C ASN A 79 19.28 4.38 3.20
N GLY A 80 18.32 3.83 3.91
CA GLY A 80 16.97 3.66 3.39
C GLY A 80 16.25 2.53 4.06
N GLY A 81 15.42 1.81 3.32
CA GLY A 81 14.64 0.75 3.91
C GLY A 81 14.07 -0.23 2.89
N LYS A 82 13.42 -1.24 3.45
CA LYS A 82 12.72 -2.26 2.69
C LYS A 82 11.37 -2.51 3.36
N LEU A 83 10.32 -2.42 2.57
CA LEU A 83 8.95 -2.67 3.03
C LEU A 83 8.41 -3.89 2.29
N LYS A 84 7.84 -4.81 3.05
CA LYS A 84 7.25 -6.03 2.50
C LYS A 84 5.90 -6.26 3.15
N ILE A 85 4.86 -6.35 2.32
CA ILE A 85 3.48 -6.53 2.78
C ILE A 85 2.90 -7.77 2.13
N GLN A 86 2.34 -8.66 2.94
CA GLN A 86 1.61 -9.83 2.46
C GLN A 86 0.14 -9.64 2.80
N TYR A 87 -0.71 -9.75 1.78
CA TYR A 87 -2.13 -9.50 1.97
C TYR A 87 -2.97 -10.33 1.01
N GLU A 88 -4.26 -10.39 1.32
CA GLU A 88 -5.27 -11.02 0.47
C GLU A 88 -6.32 -10.00 0.11
N LEU A 89 -6.88 -10.15 -1.07
CA LEU A 89 -8.05 -9.38 -1.49
C LEU A 89 -9.26 -10.31 -1.54
N HIS A 90 -10.36 -9.82 -1.02
CA HIS A 90 -11.63 -10.54 -0.99
C HIS A 90 -12.75 -9.65 -1.52
N GLN A 91 -13.68 -10.24 -2.21
CA GLN A 91 -14.89 -9.59 -2.66
C GLN A 91 -16.08 -10.43 -2.22
N ASN A 92 -16.99 -9.85 -1.43
CA ASN A 92 -18.17 -10.56 -0.92
C ASN A 92 -17.82 -11.92 -0.29
N ASP A 93 -16.84 -11.92 0.61
CA ASP A 93 -16.32 -13.11 1.29
C ASP A 93 -15.62 -14.12 0.38
N GLU A 94 -15.47 -13.82 -0.89
CA GLU A 94 -14.73 -14.67 -1.80
C GLU A 94 -13.31 -14.19 -1.95
N LYS A 95 -12.35 -15.07 -1.73
CA LYS A 95 -10.94 -14.75 -1.89
C LYS A 95 -10.61 -14.62 -3.36
N MET A 96 -10.12 -13.44 -3.77
CA MET A 96 -9.70 -13.18 -5.13
C MET A 96 -8.24 -13.56 -5.37
N GLY A 97 -7.40 -13.43 -4.36
CA GLY A 97 -6.00 -13.77 -4.49
C GLY A 97 -5.19 -13.40 -3.26
N SER A 98 -3.96 -13.90 -3.25
CA SER A 98 -2.93 -13.56 -2.27
C SER A 98 -1.82 -12.81 -2.98
N TYR A 99 -1.34 -11.73 -2.38
CA TYR A 99 -0.40 -10.82 -3.01
C TYR A 99 0.73 -10.48 -2.05
N GLN A 100 1.85 -10.13 -2.64
CA GLN A 100 2.98 -9.60 -1.91
C GLN A 100 3.41 -8.30 -2.58
N TYR A 101 3.51 -7.25 -1.78
CA TYR A 101 4.06 -5.98 -2.22
C TYR A 101 5.40 -5.79 -1.54
N GLU A 102 6.44 -5.54 -2.33
CA GLU A 102 7.78 -5.32 -1.81
C GLU A 102 8.40 -4.12 -2.48
N ILE A 103 8.97 -3.23 -1.69
CA ILE A 103 9.71 -2.09 -2.19
C ILE A 103 10.98 -1.87 -1.38
N LYS A 104 12.07 -1.60 -2.08
CA LYS A 104 13.31 -1.11 -1.50
C LYS A 104 13.47 0.34 -1.87
N TYR A 105 13.84 1.14 -0.92
CA TYR A 105 14.01 2.57 -1.16
C TYR A 105 15.28 3.07 -0.50
N LYS A 106 15.81 4.16 -1.07
CA LYS A 106 16.95 4.88 -0.49
C LYS A 106 16.45 6.19 0.08
N GLU A 107 17.00 6.56 1.22
CA GLU A 107 16.71 7.85 1.80
C GLU A 107 17.54 8.91 1.07
N ILE A 108 16.87 9.95 0.58
CA ILE A 108 17.53 11.08 -0.05
C ILE A 108 17.61 12.16 1.01
N SER A 109 18.83 12.48 1.41
CA SER A 109 19.08 13.53 2.39
C SER A 109 19.31 14.88 1.71
#